data_9173a7d11cc7dff5a501e2dc660d82fc
#
_entry.id   9173a7d11cc7dff5a501e2dc660d82fc
#
_cell.length_a   1.000
_cell.length_b   1.000
_cell.length_c   1.000
_cell.angle_alpha   90.00
_cell.angle_beta   90.00
_cell.angle_gamma   90.00
#
_symmetry.space_group_name_H-M   'P 1'
#
loop_
_entity.id
_entity.type
_entity.pdbx_description
1 polymer ?
#
loop_
_entity_poly.entity_id
_entity_poly.type
_entity_poly.pdbx_seq_one_letter_code
_entity_poly.pdbx_strand_id
1 'polypeptide(L)'
;MNIINNKYNNLKTYSSIFAKAKPYPYIILDDFLDKTFFSNLDTDDLHINAEVNLFNTEFEKNKSTSKNLELSQNIQKILDALNKEEFLSNLYQLTRIKELFSTKKGNTALANYHEMYESGFLGSHVDHSSEPETGLPHVLNIILYLSKKWDNAWGGGTTLSNKNGTQIKETINYVPNRAVVFLHSPFTFHGVTKITNNLNKRSSIYVDYYSKNINPYNHFDLDFKNIWFKHPTTFILPKIKDYFLKKNRIYLKKMIKHRIKSFLA
;
A
#
# COMPACT_ATOMS: atom_id res chain seq x y z
N MET A 1 -24.09 -8.84 8.09
CA MET A 1 -23.35 -7.73 8.70
C MET A 1 -22.44 -7.13 7.64
N ASN A 2 -22.57 -5.84 7.35
CA ASN A 2 -21.70 -5.17 6.39
C ASN A 2 -20.32 -5.00 7.03
N ILE A 3 -19.27 -5.30 6.26
CA ILE A 3 -17.88 -5.12 6.70
C ILE A 3 -17.43 -3.68 6.40
N ILE A 4 -17.74 -3.18 5.20
CA ILE A 4 -17.46 -1.82 4.77
C ILE A 4 -18.63 -0.93 5.17
N ASN A 5 -18.34 0.28 5.61
CA ASN A 5 -19.36 1.27 5.98
C ASN A 5 -20.21 1.65 4.76
N ASN A 6 -21.53 1.62 4.93
CA ASN A 6 -22.50 1.89 3.86
C ASN A 6 -22.33 3.25 3.18
N LYS A 7 -21.73 4.24 3.85
CA LYS A 7 -21.42 5.54 3.22
C LYS A 7 -20.51 5.43 2.00
N TYR A 8 -19.83 4.29 1.85
CA TYR A 8 -18.92 4.01 0.72
C TYR A 8 -19.51 3.06 -0.33
N ASN A 9 -20.82 2.80 -0.27
CA ASN A 9 -21.52 2.04 -1.31
C ASN A 9 -21.58 2.78 -2.67
N ASN A 10 -21.24 4.06 -2.69
CA ASN A 10 -21.15 4.85 -3.93
C ASN A 10 -19.88 5.73 -3.94
N LEU A 11 -18.78 5.14 -4.38
CA LEU A 11 -17.51 5.85 -4.49
C LEU A 11 -17.44 6.78 -5.71
N LYS A 12 -18.41 6.76 -6.63
CA LYS A 12 -18.46 7.68 -7.78
C LYS A 12 -18.45 9.15 -7.36
N THR A 13 -19.09 9.48 -6.24
CA THR A 13 -19.15 10.86 -5.70
C THR A 13 -17.77 11.41 -5.35
N TYR A 14 -16.80 10.56 -5.10
CA TYR A 14 -15.42 10.92 -4.75
C TYR A 14 -14.48 10.92 -5.95
N SER A 15 -14.90 10.52 -7.14
CA SER A 15 -14.04 10.34 -8.31
C SER A 15 -13.29 11.62 -8.70
N SER A 16 -13.94 12.78 -8.63
CA SER A 16 -13.29 14.07 -8.94
C SER A 16 -12.22 14.45 -7.89
N ILE A 17 -12.46 14.16 -6.61
CA ILE A 17 -11.51 14.42 -5.53
C ILE A 17 -10.29 13.52 -5.73
N PHE A 18 -10.51 12.22 -5.94
CA PHE A 18 -9.45 11.24 -6.21
C PHE A 18 -8.58 11.68 -7.39
N ALA A 19 -9.19 11.97 -8.54
CA ALA A 19 -8.47 12.28 -9.77
C ALA A 19 -7.63 13.56 -9.69
N LYS A 20 -8.07 14.56 -8.91
CA LYS A 20 -7.39 15.86 -8.77
C LYS A 20 -6.38 15.94 -7.64
N ALA A 21 -6.33 14.91 -6.78
CA ALA A 21 -5.41 14.87 -5.66
C ALA A 21 -3.94 14.93 -6.10
N LYS A 22 -3.09 15.53 -5.29
CA LYS A 22 -1.65 15.67 -5.52
C LYS A 22 -0.88 15.04 -4.36
N PRO A 23 0.28 14.42 -4.59
CA PRO A 23 1.13 14.46 -5.82
C PRO A 23 0.65 13.56 -6.96
N TYR A 24 -0.25 12.63 -6.73
CA TYR A 24 -0.90 11.73 -7.68
C TYR A 24 -2.30 11.39 -7.16
N PRO A 25 -3.18 10.75 -7.93
CA PRO A 25 -4.53 10.42 -7.49
C PRO A 25 -4.54 9.59 -6.21
N TYR A 26 -5.21 10.09 -5.18
CA TYR A 26 -5.48 9.39 -3.93
C TYR A 26 -6.75 9.92 -3.26
N ILE A 27 -7.27 9.16 -2.30
CA ILE A 27 -8.36 9.58 -1.44
C ILE A 27 -8.22 8.98 -0.05
N ILE A 28 -8.72 9.71 0.94
CA ILE A 28 -8.82 9.31 2.34
C ILE A 28 -10.29 8.99 2.64
N LEU A 29 -10.53 7.82 3.21
CA LEU A 29 -11.87 7.34 3.56
C LEU A 29 -11.89 7.03 5.06
N ASP A 30 -12.39 7.96 5.86
CA ASP A 30 -12.51 7.82 7.32
C ASP A 30 -13.71 6.94 7.71
N ASP A 31 -13.60 6.23 8.84
CA ASP A 31 -14.60 5.23 9.29
C ASP A 31 -14.92 4.22 8.17
N PHE A 32 -13.90 3.68 7.57
CA PHE A 32 -14.02 2.86 6.37
C PHE A 32 -14.75 1.54 6.62
N LEU A 33 -14.42 0.85 7.71
CA LEU A 33 -15.17 -0.32 8.13
C LEU A 33 -16.42 0.11 8.90
N ASP A 34 -17.45 -0.74 8.88
CA ASP A 34 -18.59 -0.59 9.75
C ASP A 34 -18.16 -0.40 11.21
N LYS A 35 -18.78 0.54 11.91
CA LYS A 35 -18.39 0.92 13.27
C LYS A 35 -18.47 -0.25 14.24
N THR A 36 -19.53 -1.04 14.14
CA THR A 36 -19.73 -2.21 15.02
C THR A 36 -18.69 -3.29 14.69
N PHE A 37 -18.46 -3.54 13.41
CA PHE A 37 -17.43 -4.49 12.98
C PHE A 37 -16.05 -4.06 13.48
N PHE A 38 -15.66 -2.80 13.27
CA PHE A 38 -14.35 -2.28 13.71
C PHE A 38 -14.20 -2.30 15.22
N SER A 39 -15.25 -1.95 15.99
CA SER A 39 -15.18 -1.98 17.46
C SER A 39 -14.95 -3.39 18.01
N ASN A 40 -15.50 -4.41 17.34
CA ASN A 40 -15.36 -5.82 17.71
C ASN A 40 -14.13 -6.49 17.11
N LEU A 41 -13.36 -5.80 16.27
CA LEU A 41 -12.12 -6.31 15.72
C LEU A 41 -11.10 -6.41 16.85
N ASP A 42 -10.67 -7.61 17.17
CA ASP A 42 -9.54 -7.80 18.08
C ASP A 42 -8.24 -7.56 17.30
N THR A 43 -7.51 -6.50 17.66
CA THR A 43 -6.26 -6.13 17.02
C THR A 43 -5.05 -6.81 17.64
N ASP A 44 -5.22 -7.49 18.77
CA ASP A 44 -4.14 -8.22 19.42
C ASP A 44 -4.05 -9.67 18.93
N ASP A 45 -5.18 -10.19 18.40
CA ASP A 45 -5.31 -11.56 17.90
C ASP A 45 -5.46 -11.62 16.37
N LEU A 46 -4.72 -10.78 15.66
CA LEU A 46 -4.77 -10.72 14.19
C LEU A 46 -3.98 -11.85 13.52
N HIS A 47 -3.11 -12.53 14.26
CA HIS A 47 -2.27 -13.63 13.78
C HIS A 47 -2.75 -14.98 14.33
N ILE A 48 -2.84 -15.95 13.42
CA ILE A 48 -3.01 -17.38 13.78
C ILE A 48 -1.70 -18.07 13.42
N ASN A 49 -0.76 -18.25 14.34
CA ASN A 49 0.52 -18.90 14.12
C ASN A 49 1.44 -18.21 13.10
N ALA A 50 1.75 -16.95 13.30
CA ALA A 50 2.52 -16.19 12.33
C ALA A 50 4.01 -16.52 12.34
N GLU A 51 4.53 -17.08 11.26
CA GLU A 51 5.90 -16.77 10.86
C GLU A 51 5.97 -15.30 10.48
N VAL A 52 6.47 -14.50 11.39
CA VAL A 52 6.59 -13.05 11.19
C VAL A 52 7.88 -12.77 10.44
N ASN A 53 7.78 -12.26 9.22
CA ASN A 53 8.94 -11.71 8.53
C ASN A 53 9.28 -10.34 9.13
N LEU A 54 10.42 -10.24 9.81
CA LEU A 54 10.92 -8.99 10.37
C LEU A 54 11.82 -8.28 9.37
N PHE A 55 11.59 -6.99 9.18
CA PHE A 55 12.37 -6.14 8.30
C PHE A 55 13.09 -5.06 9.11
N ASN A 56 14.42 -5.09 9.04
CA ASN A 56 15.32 -4.11 9.60
C ASN A 56 16.42 -3.81 8.60
N THR A 57 16.20 -2.83 7.76
CA THR A 57 17.16 -2.36 6.75
C THR A 57 17.37 -0.86 6.86
N GLU A 58 18.20 -0.29 6.02
CA GLU A 58 18.37 1.18 5.93
C GLU A 58 17.10 1.89 5.43
N PHE A 59 16.18 1.16 4.76
CA PHE A 59 14.97 1.71 4.13
C PHE A 59 13.69 1.41 4.89
N GLU A 60 13.72 0.39 5.74
CA GLU A 60 12.59 0.01 6.57
C GLU A 60 13.08 -0.54 7.89
N LYS A 61 12.41 -0.20 8.97
CA LYS A 61 12.81 -0.58 10.32
C LYS A 61 11.62 -0.99 11.16
N ASN A 62 11.86 -1.96 12.04
CA ASN A 62 10.87 -2.48 13.00
C ASN A 62 9.50 -2.72 12.35
N LYS A 63 9.52 -3.30 11.15
CA LYS A 63 8.33 -3.71 10.40
C LYS A 63 8.25 -5.23 10.36
N SER A 64 7.07 -5.75 10.60
CA SER A 64 6.75 -7.15 10.36
C SER A 64 5.63 -7.31 9.35
N THR A 65 5.62 -8.42 8.65
CA THR A 65 4.57 -8.76 7.71
C THR A 65 4.09 -10.18 7.94
N SER A 66 2.82 -10.42 7.72
CA SER A 66 2.23 -11.76 7.80
C SER A 66 1.48 -12.11 6.53
N LYS A 67 1.58 -13.37 6.13
CA LYS A 67 0.90 -13.91 4.96
C LYS A 67 -0.60 -14.06 5.24
N ASN A 68 -1.41 -13.98 4.18
CA ASN A 68 -2.87 -14.01 4.29
C ASN A 68 -3.44 -15.22 5.01
N LEU A 69 -2.83 -16.41 4.81
CA LEU A 69 -3.33 -17.66 5.42
C LEU A 69 -3.11 -17.74 6.93
N GLU A 70 -2.26 -16.87 7.47
CA GLU A 70 -1.91 -16.81 8.88
C GLU A 70 -2.73 -15.76 9.65
N LEU A 71 -3.61 -15.05 8.95
CA LEU A 71 -4.40 -13.97 9.50
C LEU A 71 -5.71 -14.46 10.10
N SER A 72 -6.20 -13.75 11.11
CA SER A 72 -7.45 -14.07 11.79
C SER A 72 -8.65 -14.07 10.82
N GLN A 73 -9.73 -14.77 11.23
CA GLN A 73 -10.96 -14.80 10.44
C GLN A 73 -11.53 -13.40 10.16
N ASN A 74 -11.36 -12.46 11.08
CA ASN A 74 -11.84 -11.09 10.88
C ASN A 74 -11.07 -10.35 9.80
N ILE A 75 -9.74 -10.56 9.74
CA ILE A 75 -8.92 -10.03 8.65
C ILE A 75 -9.31 -10.68 7.31
N GLN A 76 -9.55 -12.00 7.30
CA GLN A 76 -10.04 -12.69 6.10
C GLN A 76 -11.36 -12.10 5.60
N LYS A 77 -12.32 -11.79 6.51
CA LYS A 77 -13.57 -11.12 6.15
C LYS A 77 -13.34 -9.73 5.52
N ILE A 78 -12.37 -8.96 6.03
CA ILE A 78 -12.02 -7.67 5.43
C ILE A 78 -11.46 -7.87 4.01
N LEU A 79 -10.52 -8.79 3.85
CA LEU A 79 -9.92 -9.09 2.54
C LEU A 79 -10.97 -9.60 1.55
N ASP A 80 -11.86 -10.49 2.00
CA ASP A 80 -12.98 -10.97 1.19
C ASP A 80 -13.92 -9.83 0.78
N ALA A 81 -14.23 -8.89 1.70
CA ALA A 81 -15.06 -7.73 1.39
C ALA A 81 -14.42 -6.78 0.36
N LEU A 82 -13.11 -6.57 0.46
CA LEU A 82 -12.34 -5.75 -0.49
C LEU A 82 -12.20 -6.41 -1.88
N ASN A 83 -12.47 -7.71 -1.98
CA ASN A 83 -12.43 -8.48 -3.22
C ASN A 83 -13.80 -8.78 -3.82
N LYS A 84 -14.88 -8.40 -3.16
CA LYS A 84 -16.23 -8.60 -3.70
C LYS A 84 -16.43 -7.77 -4.96
N GLU A 85 -17.14 -8.34 -5.92
CA GLU A 85 -17.48 -7.68 -7.20
C GLU A 85 -18.13 -6.30 -7.00
N GLU A 86 -18.99 -6.18 -6.00
CA GLU A 86 -19.63 -4.92 -5.62
C GLU A 86 -18.59 -3.84 -5.26
N PHE A 87 -17.60 -4.19 -4.44
CA PHE A 87 -16.55 -3.24 -4.06
C PHE A 87 -15.60 -2.94 -5.22
N LEU A 88 -15.25 -3.93 -6.03
CA LEU A 88 -14.45 -3.74 -7.24
C LEU A 88 -15.16 -2.83 -8.26
N SER A 89 -16.49 -2.97 -8.39
CA SER A 89 -17.31 -2.06 -9.20
C SER A 89 -17.29 -0.63 -8.63
N ASN A 90 -17.34 -0.46 -7.31
CA ASN A 90 -17.19 0.84 -6.67
C ASN A 90 -15.80 1.46 -6.89
N LEU A 91 -14.74 0.67 -6.84
CA LEU A 91 -13.38 1.13 -7.17
C LEU A 91 -13.29 1.56 -8.64
N TYR A 92 -13.95 0.84 -9.56
CA TYR A 92 -14.07 1.28 -10.95
C TYR A 92 -14.80 2.64 -11.04
N GLN A 93 -15.87 2.83 -10.32
CA GLN A 93 -16.59 4.12 -10.30
C GLN A 93 -15.71 5.26 -9.77
N LEU A 94 -14.87 4.98 -8.79
CA LEU A 94 -13.90 5.93 -8.25
C LEU A 94 -12.79 6.27 -9.25
N THR A 95 -12.14 5.24 -9.81
CA THR A 95 -10.85 5.34 -10.49
C THR A 95 -10.94 5.30 -12.01
N ARG A 96 -12.05 4.80 -12.56
CA ARG A 96 -12.23 4.47 -13.98
C ARG A 96 -11.29 3.38 -14.51
N ILE A 97 -10.59 2.67 -13.64
CA ILE A 97 -9.78 1.52 -14.01
C ILE A 97 -10.68 0.31 -14.10
N LYS A 98 -10.75 -0.30 -15.28
CA LYS A 98 -11.59 -1.48 -15.58
C LYS A 98 -10.92 -2.77 -15.10
N GLU A 99 -11.74 -3.79 -14.90
CA GLU A 99 -11.29 -5.17 -14.63
C GLU A 99 -10.29 -5.27 -13.48
N LEU A 100 -10.55 -4.53 -12.40
CA LEU A 100 -9.75 -4.63 -11.18
C LEU A 100 -9.92 -5.99 -10.53
N PHE A 101 -8.83 -6.56 -10.07
CA PHE A 101 -8.81 -7.73 -9.19
C PHE A 101 -7.62 -7.62 -8.22
N SER A 102 -7.68 -8.32 -7.10
CA SER A 102 -6.52 -8.50 -6.25
C SER A 102 -6.01 -9.95 -6.35
N THR A 103 -4.88 -10.23 -5.71
CA THR A 103 -4.34 -11.59 -5.64
C THR A 103 -5.35 -12.56 -5.06
N LYS A 104 -5.37 -13.77 -5.60
CA LYS A 104 -6.27 -14.84 -5.15
C LYS A 104 -6.01 -15.18 -3.67
N LYS A 105 -7.09 -15.52 -2.97
CA LYS A 105 -7.03 -16.11 -1.64
C LYS A 105 -6.04 -17.28 -1.65
N GLY A 106 -5.07 -17.24 -0.73
CA GLY A 106 -4.05 -18.27 -0.64
C GLY A 106 -2.76 -18.01 -1.43
N ASN A 107 -2.67 -16.94 -2.21
CA ASN A 107 -1.38 -16.51 -2.75
C ASN A 107 -0.49 -16.05 -1.59
N THR A 108 0.50 -16.88 -1.26
CA THR A 108 1.44 -16.65 -0.15
C THR A 108 2.60 -15.74 -0.54
N ALA A 109 2.70 -15.33 -1.80
CA ALA A 109 3.79 -14.48 -2.28
C ALA A 109 3.66 -13.04 -1.74
N LEU A 110 2.43 -12.61 -1.45
CA LEU A 110 2.14 -11.27 -0.94
C LEU A 110 1.55 -11.37 0.47
N ALA A 111 2.12 -10.60 1.39
CA ALA A 111 1.58 -10.42 2.73
C ALA A 111 0.67 -9.21 2.73
N ASN A 112 -0.56 -9.35 3.20
CA ASN A 112 -1.53 -8.26 3.25
C ASN A 112 -1.60 -7.56 4.61
N TYR A 113 -0.84 -7.99 5.59
CA TYR A 113 -0.86 -7.41 6.94
C TYR A 113 0.54 -6.96 7.36
N HIS A 114 0.63 -5.73 7.84
CA HIS A 114 1.85 -5.13 8.37
C HIS A 114 1.67 -4.66 9.80
N GLU A 115 2.68 -4.90 10.62
CA GLU A 115 2.86 -4.25 11.91
C GLU A 115 4.16 -3.46 11.91
N MET A 116 4.12 -2.31 12.59
CA MET A 116 5.31 -1.51 12.83
C MET A 116 5.31 -1.05 14.28
N TYR A 117 6.49 -1.02 14.86
CA TYR A 117 6.71 -0.72 16.27
C TYR A 117 7.49 0.58 16.43
N GLU A 118 7.77 0.95 17.68
CA GLU A 118 8.59 2.11 18.01
C GLU A 118 9.85 2.19 17.15
N SER A 119 10.22 3.39 16.76
CA SER A 119 11.30 3.68 15.81
C SER A 119 11.12 3.10 14.40
N GLY A 120 10.00 2.42 14.14
CA GLY A 120 9.65 1.89 12.82
C GLY A 120 9.42 3.00 11.80
N PHE A 121 9.84 2.77 10.59
CA PHE A 121 9.59 3.62 9.43
C PHE A 121 9.67 2.81 8.15
N LEU A 122 9.09 3.35 7.08
CA LEU A 122 9.25 2.82 5.73
C LEU A 122 9.66 3.98 4.82
N GLY A 123 10.83 3.87 4.23
CA GLY A 123 11.38 4.88 3.31
C GLY A 123 10.52 5.03 2.06
N SER A 124 10.70 6.14 1.38
CA SER A 124 10.02 6.41 0.11
C SER A 124 10.37 5.34 -0.93
N HIS A 125 9.37 4.63 -1.43
CA HIS A 125 9.50 3.51 -2.36
C HIS A 125 8.31 3.45 -3.31
N VAL A 126 8.41 2.62 -4.30
CA VAL A 126 7.32 2.14 -5.15
C VAL A 126 7.25 0.63 -4.98
N ASP A 127 6.05 0.08 -4.86
CA ASP A 127 5.83 -1.35 -4.76
C ASP A 127 6.17 -2.09 -6.07
N HIS A 128 6.05 -3.42 -6.06
CA HIS A 128 6.17 -4.24 -7.26
C HIS A 128 5.16 -3.80 -8.33
N SER A 129 5.52 -3.92 -9.59
CA SER A 129 4.75 -3.36 -10.71
C SER A 129 3.74 -4.33 -11.32
N SER A 130 3.78 -5.60 -10.96
CA SER A 130 2.92 -6.63 -11.55
C SER A 130 2.55 -7.72 -10.57
N GLU A 131 1.42 -8.34 -10.81
CA GLU A 131 0.98 -9.52 -10.08
C GLU A 131 1.96 -10.70 -10.35
N PRO A 132 2.47 -11.38 -9.31
CA PRO A 132 3.56 -12.36 -9.47
C PRO A 132 3.25 -13.56 -10.36
N GLU A 133 2.00 -14.02 -10.41
CA GLU A 133 1.63 -15.22 -11.17
C GLU A 133 1.22 -14.88 -12.62
N THR A 134 0.50 -13.78 -12.79
CA THR A 134 -0.11 -13.42 -14.08
C THR A 134 0.69 -12.38 -14.86
N GLY A 135 1.60 -11.67 -14.19
CA GLY A 135 2.33 -10.55 -14.78
C GLY A 135 1.46 -9.30 -15.06
N LEU A 136 0.19 -9.30 -14.62
CA LEU A 136 -0.70 -8.19 -14.88
C LEU A 136 -0.31 -6.95 -14.07
N PRO A 137 -0.47 -5.76 -14.66
CA PRO A 137 -0.05 -4.51 -14.05
C PRO A 137 -0.70 -4.23 -12.70
N HIS A 138 0.11 -3.84 -11.69
CA HIS A 138 -0.33 -3.27 -10.44
C HIS A 138 -0.77 -1.82 -10.66
N VAL A 139 -2.00 -1.47 -10.32
CA VAL A 139 -2.62 -0.20 -10.72
C VAL A 139 -3.18 0.62 -9.58
N LEU A 140 -3.50 0.00 -8.44
CA LEU A 140 -4.14 0.68 -7.32
C LEU A 140 -3.79 0.00 -6.01
N ASN A 141 -3.65 0.80 -4.94
CA ASN A 141 -3.44 0.33 -3.58
C ASN A 141 -4.56 0.80 -2.65
N ILE A 142 -4.90 -0.05 -1.69
CA ILE A 142 -5.63 0.34 -0.49
C ILE A 142 -4.77 0.02 0.72
N ILE A 143 -4.61 0.98 1.63
CA ILE A 143 -4.05 0.78 2.96
C ILE A 143 -5.14 1.09 3.97
N LEU A 144 -5.43 0.15 4.87
CA LEU A 144 -6.42 0.30 5.94
C LEU A 144 -5.74 0.24 7.30
N TYR A 145 -5.96 1.25 8.13
CA TYR A 145 -5.37 1.38 9.47
C TYR A 145 -6.25 0.70 10.52
N LEU A 146 -5.67 -0.23 11.27
CA LEU A 146 -6.42 -1.11 12.17
C LEU A 146 -6.20 -0.87 13.66
N SER A 147 -5.12 -0.20 14.08
CA SER A 147 -4.90 0.08 15.50
C SER A 147 -6.03 0.94 16.05
N LYS A 148 -6.65 0.52 17.16
CA LYS A 148 -7.83 1.20 17.73
C LYS A 148 -7.50 2.51 18.43
N LYS A 149 -6.27 2.66 18.94
CA LYS A 149 -5.79 3.86 19.63
C LYS A 149 -4.53 4.35 18.95
N TRP A 150 -4.56 5.58 18.49
CA TRP A 150 -3.40 6.23 17.86
C TRP A 150 -3.48 7.73 18.06
N ASP A 151 -2.36 8.32 18.45
CA ASP A 151 -2.19 9.77 18.48
C ASP A 151 -1.38 10.22 17.26
N ASN A 152 -1.80 11.30 16.62
CA ASN A 152 -1.09 11.85 15.46
C ASN A 152 0.37 12.22 15.76
N ALA A 153 0.68 12.61 17.01
CA ALA A 153 2.02 12.91 17.46
C ALA A 153 2.95 11.67 17.46
N TRP A 154 2.40 10.46 17.41
CA TRP A 154 3.21 9.23 17.39
C TRP A 154 3.77 8.90 15.99
N GLY A 155 3.44 9.65 14.97
CA GLY A 155 3.87 9.38 13.61
C GLY A 155 3.12 8.21 12.98
N GLY A 156 3.79 7.39 12.16
CA GLY A 156 3.18 6.23 11.49
C GLY A 156 2.25 6.58 10.33
N GLY A 157 2.16 7.86 9.96
CA GLY A 157 1.37 8.31 8.82
C GLY A 157 1.95 7.85 7.48
N THR A 158 1.08 7.63 6.50
CA THR A 158 1.50 7.31 5.12
C THR A 158 1.98 8.59 4.43
N THR A 159 3.17 8.54 3.86
CA THR A 159 3.73 9.67 3.08
C THR A 159 3.52 9.43 1.59
N LEU A 160 3.17 10.48 0.86
CA LEU A 160 3.13 10.50 -0.60
C LEU A 160 4.19 11.50 -1.10
N SER A 161 5.04 11.04 -2.00
CA SER A 161 6.19 11.82 -2.46
C SER A 161 6.04 12.28 -3.92
N ASN A 162 6.91 13.18 -4.34
CA ASN A 162 7.02 13.57 -5.74
C ASN A 162 7.42 12.37 -6.63
N LYS A 163 7.32 12.51 -7.94
CA LYS A 163 7.60 11.47 -8.94
C LYS A 163 8.99 10.84 -8.88
N ASN A 164 9.92 11.44 -8.17
CA ASN A 164 11.28 10.93 -7.99
C ASN A 164 11.50 10.34 -6.58
N GLY A 165 10.51 10.37 -5.70
CA GLY A 165 10.61 9.87 -4.32
C GLY A 165 11.52 10.69 -3.40
N THR A 166 11.99 11.88 -3.85
CA THR A 166 12.99 12.68 -3.14
C THR A 166 12.40 13.68 -2.16
N GLN A 167 11.12 13.99 -2.30
CA GLN A 167 10.42 14.98 -1.45
C GLN A 167 9.02 14.49 -1.11
N ILE A 168 8.73 14.41 0.18
CA ILE A 168 7.36 14.18 0.68
C ILE A 168 6.53 15.42 0.32
N LYS A 169 5.39 15.19 -0.31
CA LYS A 169 4.42 16.22 -0.70
C LYS A 169 3.19 16.21 0.19
N GLU A 170 2.84 15.05 0.71
CA GLU A 170 1.68 14.86 1.58
C GLU A 170 2.03 13.86 2.68
N THR A 171 1.50 14.08 3.86
CA THR A 171 1.54 13.11 4.97
C THR A 171 0.13 12.88 5.48
N ILE A 172 -0.36 11.67 5.25
CA ILE A 172 -1.68 11.25 5.69
C ILE A 172 -1.54 10.67 7.09
N ASN A 173 -2.08 11.36 8.08
CA ASN A 173 -2.03 10.92 9.47
C ASN A 173 -2.66 9.55 9.64
N TYR A 174 -2.04 8.74 10.50
CA TYR A 174 -2.61 7.47 10.92
C TYR A 174 -3.81 7.72 11.84
N VAL A 175 -4.99 7.43 11.35
CA VAL A 175 -6.25 7.54 12.12
C VAL A 175 -6.91 6.16 12.13
N PRO A 176 -7.32 5.64 13.30
CA PRO A 176 -8.01 4.35 13.38
C PRO A 176 -9.20 4.26 12.41
N ASN A 177 -9.35 3.11 11.75
CA ASN A 177 -10.40 2.86 10.77
C ASN A 177 -10.40 3.78 9.53
N ARG A 178 -9.24 4.35 9.18
CA ARG A 178 -9.05 5.12 7.95
C ARG A 178 -8.50 4.20 6.85
N ALA A 179 -9.07 4.30 5.66
CA ALA A 179 -8.49 3.73 4.45
C ALA A 179 -7.89 4.85 3.58
N VAL A 180 -6.77 4.53 2.95
CA VAL A 180 -6.11 5.38 1.94
C VAL A 180 -6.08 4.59 0.64
N VAL A 181 -6.75 5.11 -0.38
CA VAL A 181 -6.74 4.54 -1.73
C VAL A 181 -5.88 5.42 -2.61
N PHE A 182 -4.90 4.87 -3.30
CA PHE A 182 -4.03 5.64 -4.17
C PHE A 182 -3.62 4.88 -5.43
N LEU A 183 -3.42 5.64 -6.50
CA LEU A 183 -2.98 5.11 -7.78
C LEU A 183 -1.56 4.54 -7.67
N HIS A 184 -1.33 3.36 -8.23
CA HIS A 184 0.00 2.77 -8.34
C HIS A 184 0.61 3.01 -9.73
N SER A 185 1.88 3.38 -9.74
CA SER A 185 2.72 3.54 -10.94
C SER A 185 4.20 3.57 -10.55
N PRO A 186 5.13 3.51 -11.51
CA PRO A 186 6.56 3.70 -11.24
C PRO A 186 6.95 5.04 -10.61
N PHE A 187 6.01 5.96 -10.47
CA PHE A 187 6.23 7.34 -9.99
C PHE A 187 5.41 7.68 -8.75
N THR A 188 4.62 6.75 -8.23
CA THR A 188 3.78 6.97 -7.04
C THR A 188 4.51 6.53 -5.78
N PHE A 189 5.58 7.26 -5.47
CA PHE A 189 6.40 6.99 -4.29
C PHE A 189 5.65 7.27 -3.01
N HIS A 190 5.68 6.31 -2.09
CA HIS A 190 5.05 6.41 -0.78
C HIS A 190 5.92 5.78 0.30
N GLY A 191 5.55 5.96 1.55
CA GLY A 191 6.29 5.46 2.70
C GLY A 191 5.52 5.65 3.99
N VAL A 192 6.18 5.46 5.14
CA VAL A 192 5.61 5.64 6.47
C VAL A 192 6.55 6.48 7.33
N THR A 193 6.02 7.53 7.97
CA THR A 193 6.79 8.35 8.90
C THR A 193 7.22 7.54 10.11
N LYS A 194 8.35 7.95 10.72
CA LYS A 194 8.89 7.29 11.91
C LYS A 194 7.87 7.29 13.05
N ILE A 195 7.74 6.13 13.70
CA ILE A 195 6.92 5.94 14.89
C ILE A 195 7.73 6.31 16.12
N THR A 196 7.17 7.14 17.00
CA THR A 196 7.79 7.61 18.25
C THR A 196 7.16 7.01 19.49
N ASN A 197 6.03 6.33 19.36
CA ASN A 197 5.29 5.70 20.45
C ASN A 197 5.80 4.28 20.71
N ASN A 198 5.94 3.93 21.98
CA ASN A 198 6.37 2.61 22.45
C ASN A 198 5.24 1.75 23.06
N LEU A 199 4.02 2.27 23.13
CA LEU A 199 2.88 1.61 23.80
C LEU A 199 2.00 0.82 22.82
N ASN A 200 1.95 1.23 21.57
CA ASN A 200 1.04 0.66 20.58
C ASN A 200 1.78 0.32 19.29
N LYS A 201 1.40 -0.80 18.69
CA LYS A 201 1.83 -1.15 17.34
C LYS A 201 0.96 -0.47 16.29
N ARG A 202 1.56 -0.05 15.19
CA ARG A 202 0.86 0.40 14.00
C ARG A 202 0.47 -0.81 13.17
N SER A 203 -0.80 -1.16 13.16
CA SER A 203 -1.32 -2.30 12.41
C SER A 203 -2.04 -1.82 11.16
N SER A 204 -1.77 -2.41 10.01
CA SER A 204 -2.43 -2.07 8.75
C SER A 204 -2.61 -3.29 7.84
N ILE A 205 -3.72 -3.30 7.11
CA ILE A 205 -3.90 -4.14 5.92
C ILE A 205 -3.57 -3.29 4.70
N TYR A 206 -2.97 -3.91 3.70
CA TYR A 206 -2.88 -3.35 2.36
C TYR A 206 -3.37 -4.38 1.33
N VAL A 207 -3.97 -3.88 0.27
CA VAL A 207 -4.44 -4.70 -0.84
C VAL A 207 -4.00 -4.04 -2.13
N ASP A 208 -3.31 -4.83 -2.93
CA ASP A 208 -2.85 -4.46 -4.25
C ASP A 208 -3.87 -4.89 -5.28
N TYR A 209 -4.26 -3.98 -6.16
CA TYR A 209 -5.15 -4.26 -7.25
C TYR A 209 -4.43 -4.18 -8.59
N TYR A 210 -4.76 -5.15 -9.41
CA TYR A 210 -4.18 -5.34 -10.74
C TYR A 210 -5.27 -5.22 -11.79
N SER A 211 -4.88 -4.94 -13.03
CA SER A 211 -5.82 -4.82 -14.13
C SER A 211 -5.18 -5.21 -15.46
N LYS A 212 -5.99 -5.79 -16.35
CA LYS A 212 -5.64 -5.97 -17.77
C LYS A 212 -5.63 -4.64 -18.53
N ASN A 213 -6.19 -3.58 -17.95
CA ASN A 213 -6.18 -2.27 -18.58
C ASN A 213 -4.74 -1.73 -18.62
N ILE A 214 -4.14 -1.81 -19.79
CA ILE A 214 -2.75 -1.42 -20.04
C ILE A 214 -2.51 0.09 -19.99
N ASN A 215 -3.56 0.91 -19.87
CA ASN A 215 -3.43 2.37 -19.85
C ASN A 215 -4.31 3.05 -18.79
N PRO A 216 -4.23 2.63 -17.51
CA PRO A 216 -5.10 3.14 -16.46
C PRO A 216 -4.92 4.65 -16.20
N TYR A 217 -3.76 5.23 -16.59
CA TYR A 217 -3.41 6.61 -16.29
C TYR A 217 -3.95 7.64 -17.27
N ASN A 218 -4.43 7.22 -18.44
CA ASN A 218 -5.04 8.14 -19.41
C ASN A 218 -6.26 8.89 -18.85
N HIS A 219 -6.91 8.32 -17.85
CA HIS A 219 -8.06 8.94 -17.21
C HIS A 219 -7.72 10.12 -16.31
N PHE A 220 -6.44 10.25 -15.92
CA PHE A 220 -5.99 11.23 -14.94
C PHE A 220 -5.07 12.28 -15.55
N ASP A 221 -4.92 12.27 -16.87
CA ASP A 221 -4.02 13.18 -17.59
C ASP A 221 -2.59 13.21 -17.00
N LEU A 222 -2.12 12.02 -16.59
CA LEU A 222 -0.79 11.84 -16.01
C LEU A 222 0.20 11.53 -17.13
N ASP A 223 1.33 12.20 -17.09
CA ASP A 223 2.43 12.02 -18.04
C ASP A 223 3.25 10.74 -17.76
N PHE A 224 2.54 9.59 -17.62
CA PHE A 224 3.15 8.29 -17.29
C PHE A 224 3.06 7.29 -18.46
N LYS A 225 2.75 7.75 -19.65
CA LYS A 225 2.51 6.90 -20.82
C LYS A 225 3.71 5.99 -21.09
N ASN A 226 3.42 4.70 -21.24
CA ASN A 226 4.33 3.67 -21.79
C ASN A 226 5.59 3.29 -20.97
N ILE A 227 5.84 3.88 -19.82
CA ILE A 227 7.02 3.53 -19.00
C ILE A 227 6.74 2.33 -18.09
N TRP A 228 5.49 2.13 -17.80
CA TRP A 228 4.97 1.28 -16.74
C TRP A 228 5.21 -0.21 -16.94
N PHE A 229 5.06 -0.70 -18.17
CA PHE A 229 5.13 -2.13 -18.47
C PHE A 229 6.52 -2.68 -18.61
N LYS A 230 7.54 -1.83 -18.62
CA LYS A 230 8.90 -2.26 -18.93
C LYS A 230 9.71 -2.71 -17.71
N HIS A 231 9.23 -2.49 -16.48
CA HIS A 231 10.04 -2.72 -15.29
C HIS A 231 9.24 -3.24 -14.09
N PRO A 232 9.06 -4.57 -13.97
CA PRO A 232 8.47 -5.18 -12.78
C PRO A 232 9.52 -5.18 -11.64
N THR A 233 9.61 -4.13 -10.84
CA THR A 233 10.51 -4.12 -9.68
C THR A 233 10.04 -3.15 -8.62
N THR A 234 10.10 -3.60 -7.39
CA THR A 234 10.07 -2.71 -6.23
C THR A 234 11.28 -1.79 -6.31
N PHE A 235 11.06 -0.50 -6.27
CA PHE A 235 12.13 0.49 -6.35
C PHE A 235 12.17 1.30 -5.06
N ILE A 236 13.21 1.10 -4.27
CA ILE A 236 13.51 1.90 -3.08
C ILE A 236 14.60 2.88 -3.47
N LEU A 237 14.30 4.19 -3.42
CA LEU A 237 15.32 5.21 -3.58
C LEU A 237 16.03 5.43 -2.24
N PRO A 238 17.33 5.10 -2.14
CA PRO A 238 18.12 5.54 -1.01
C PRO A 238 18.12 7.07 -0.96
N LYS A 239 18.08 7.65 0.25
CA LYS A 239 18.34 9.08 0.41
C LYS A 239 19.67 9.39 -0.29
N ILE A 240 19.74 10.47 -1.05
CA ILE A 240 20.96 10.86 -1.82
C ILE A 240 22.22 10.82 -0.94
N LYS A 241 22.07 11.14 0.35
CA LYS A 241 23.14 11.06 1.35
C LYS A 241 23.74 9.65 1.49
N ASP A 242 22.93 8.60 1.30
CA ASP A 242 23.34 7.20 1.46
C ASP A 242 24.02 6.67 0.19
N TYR A 243 23.81 7.33 -0.95
CA TYR A 243 24.45 7.02 -2.23
C TYR A 243 25.97 7.20 -2.19
N PHE A 244 26.46 8.12 -1.37
CA PHE A 244 27.89 8.46 -1.26
C PHE A 244 28.61 7.69 -0.15
N LEU A 245 27.89 6.93 0.70
CA LEU A 245 28.52 6.15 1.74
C LEU A 245 29.07 4.84 1.18
N LYS A 246 30.35 4.57 1.46
CA LYS A 246 31.09 3.38 0.95
C LYS A 246 30.37 2.03 1.22
N LYS A 247 29.54 1.93 2.27
CA LYS A 247 28.78 0.72 2.61
C LYS A 247 27.70 0.38 1.58
N ASN A 248 27.16 1.34 0.86
CA ASN A 248 26.04 1.13 -0.07
C ASN A 248 26.49 0.77 -1.50
N ARG A 249 27.81 0.78 -1.80
CA ARG A 249 28.32 0.38 -3.12
C ARG A 249 27.97 -1.05 -3.50
N ILE A 250 27.89 -1.96 -2.54
CA ILE A 250 27.57 -3.38 -2.79
C ILE A 250 26.09 -3.52 -3.12
N TYR A 251 25.23 -2.80 -2.40
CA TYR A 251 23.79 -2.79 -2.64
C TYR A 251 23.45 -2.16 -4.00
N LEU A 252 24.06 -1.04 -4.31
CA LEU A 252 23.91 -0.36 -5.59
C LEU A 252 24.35 -1.25 -6.75
N LYS A 253 25.49 -1.96 -6.62
CA LYS A 253 25.95 -2.92 -7.62
C LYS A 253 24.95 -4.08 -7.82
N LYS A 254 24.32 -4.59 -6.74
CA LYS A 254 23.29 -5.63 -6.84
C LYS A 254 22.03 -5.10 -7.52
N MET A 255 21.57 -3.90 -7.19
CA MET A 255 20.44 -3.25 -7.84
C MET A 255 20.67 -3.01 -9.33
N ILE A 256 21.82 -2.46 -9.68
CA ILE A 256 22.19 -2.20 -11.08
C ILE A 256 22.28 -3.53 -11.85
N LYS A 257 22.89 -4.55 -11.26
CA LYS A 257 23.00 -5.87 -11.90
C LYS A 257 21.64 -6.55 -12.10
N HIS A 258 20.71 -6.39 -11.14
CA HIS A 258 19.34 -6.88 -11.27
C HIS A 258 18.58 -6.13 -12.37
N ARG A 259 18.75 -4.82 -12.42
CA ARG A 259 18.13 -3.95 -13.42
C ARG A 259 18.64 -4.24 -14.84
N ILE A 260 19.94 -4.48 -15.00
CA ILE A 260 20.53 -4.87 -16.30
C ILE A 260 20.00 -6.24 -16.74
N LYS A 261 19.85 -7.21 -15.83
CA LYS A 261 19.27 -8.51 -16.18
C LYS A 261 17.81 -8.43 -16.62
N SER A 262 17.01 -7.55 -15.99
CA SER A 262 15.61 -7.34 -16.40
C SER A 262 15.47 -6.50 -17.68
N PHE A 263 16.54 -5.85 -18.14
CA PHE A 263 16.60 -5.13 -19.40
C PHE A 263 16.95 -6.03 -20.60
N LEU A 264 17.64 -7.15 -20.32
CA LEU A 264 18.16 -8.08 -21.31
C LEU A 264 17.30 -9.36 -21.45
N ALA A 265 16.28 -9.53 -20.61
CA ALA A 265 15.26 -10.58 -20.68
C ALA A 265 13.93 -10.01 -21.21
#